data_7fdb7e71dc84de2e718b1c82ad1d4dd4
#
_entry.id   7fdb7e71dc84de2e718b1c82ad1d4dd4
#
_cell.length_a   1.000
_cell.length_b   1.000
_cell.length_c   1.000
_cell.angle_alpha   90.00
_cell.angle_beta   90.00
_cell.angle_gamma   90.00
#
_symmetry.space_group_name_H-M   'P 1'
#
loop_
_entity.id
_entity.type
_entity.pdbx_description
1 polymer ?
#
loop_
_entity_poly.entity_id
_entity_poly.type
_entity_poly.pdbx_seq_one_letter_code
_entity_poly.pdbx_strand_id
1 'polypeptide(L)'
;KILEDIKRMEGVVWREGHFCPADLKGQALVVAAMDDKEENHRVSVLCRERRIPVNAVDQIEDCGFIFPAYVKQGEVVAAFSSGGQSPAVAQYLKGRIEPEMTETLGELAAQLGKARERVKRMEPAEVRKGVYEEILRRGLEFGRPLSREELEEILICPGGEETEILTD
;
A
#
# COMPACT_ATOMS: atom_id res chain seq x y z
N LYS A 1 -6.82 24.03 12.52
CA LYS A 1 -5.56 23.26 12.79
C LYS A 1 -5.18 22.41 11.58
N ILE A 2 -6.03 21.48 11.13
CA ILE A 2 -5.74 20.58 9.98
C ILE A 2 -5.36 21.38 8.72
N LEU A 3 -6.07 22.46 8.40
CA LEU A 3 -5.83 23.30 7.24
C LEU A 3 -4.43 23.95 7.28
N GLU A 4 -4.01 24.44 8.43
CA GLU A 4 -2.69 25.04 8.61
C GLU A 4 -1.56 23.99 8.53
N ASP A 5 -1.83 22.77 8.97
CA ASP A 5 -0.88 21.69 8.85
C ASP A 5 -0.69 21.27 7.38
N ILE A 6 -1.78 21.18 6.60
CA ILE A 6 -1.73 20.89 5.15
C ILE A 6 -0.95 21.97 4.39
N LYS A 7 -1.20 23.26 4.69
CA LYS A 7 -0.48 24.39 4.05
C LYS A 7 1.04 24.35 4.24
N ARG A 8 1.51 23.69 5.30
CA ARG A 8 2.94 23.56 5.65
C ARG A 8 3.60 22.30 5.14
N MET A 9 2.83 21.37 4.55
CA MET A 9 3.38 20.13 4.02
C MET A 9 4.25 20.41 2.79
N GLU A 10 5.41 19.80 2.72
CA GLU A 10 6.27 19.87 1.55
C GLU A 10 5.58 19.30 0.31
N GLY A 11 5.71 19.97 -0.83
CA GLY A 11 5.09 19.58 -2.08
C GLY A 11 3.62 19.97 -2.23
N VAL A 12 3.01 20.60 -1.20
CA VAL A 12 1.65 21.14 -1.30
C VAL A 12 1.66 22.56 -1.81
N VAL A 13 0.87 22.81 -2.85
CA VAL A 13 0.57 24.17 -3.33
C VAL A 13 -0.86 24.52 -2.91
N TRP A 14 -0.98 25.46 -1.98
CA TRP A 14 -2.26 25.96 -1.52
C TRP A 14 -2.71 27.15 -2.36
N ARG A 15 -3.95 27.11 -2.87
CA ARG A 15 -4.60 28.22 -3.52
C ARG A 15 -6.00 28.42 -2.91
N GLU A 16 -6.27 29.56 -2.35
CA GLU A 16 -7.60 29.96 -1.87
C GLU A 16 -8.43 30.54 -3.03
N GLY A 17 -9.69 30.15 -3.12
CA GLY A 17 -10.62 30.64 -4.13
C GLY A 17 -11.48 29.53 -4.73
N HIS A 18 -12.32 29.93 -5.68
CA HIS A 18 -13.20 29.01 -6.41
C HIS A 18 -12.41 28.15 -7.40
N PHE A 19 -12.95 26.97 -7.66
CA PHE A 19 -12.45 26.10 -8.73
C PHE A 19 -12.59 26.81 -10.10
N CYS A 20 -11.57 26.66 -10.92
CA CYS A 20 -11.66 27.01 -12.34
C CYS A 20 -11.13 25.88 -13.23
N PRO A 21 -11.62 25.73 -14.48
CA PRO A 21 -11.19 24.65 -15.38
C PRO A 21 -9.69 24.62 -15.70
N ALA A 22 -8.98 25.72 -15.48
CA ALA A 22 -7.53 25.79 -15.64
C ALA A 22 -6.79 25.02 -14.53
N ASP A 23 -7.39 24.82 -13.36
CA ASP A 23 -6.82 24.06 -12.25
C ASP A 23 -6.59 22.58 -12.60
N LEU A 24 -7.32 22.06 -13.60
CA LEU A 24 -7.18 20.69 -14.08
C LEU A 24 -5.96 20.49 -14.99
N LYS A 25 -5.27 21.54 -15.37
CA LYS A 25 -4.13 21.42 -16.29
C LYS A 25 -2.96 20.71 -15.62
N GLY A 26 -2.53 19.57 -16.19
CA GLY A 26 -1.39 18.80 -15.70
C GLY A 26 -1.69 17.94 -14.47
N GLN A 27 -2.95 17.84 -14.06
CA GLN A 27 -3.32 16.98 -12.91
C GLN A 27 -3.35 15.51 -13.33
N ALA A 28 -2.76 14.63 -12.52
CA ALA A 28 -2.77 13.18 -12.69
C ALA A 28 -4.05 12.54 -12.17
N LEU A 29 -4.63 13.12 -11.12
CA LEU A 29 -5.94 12.76 -10.56
C LEU A 29 -6.55 13.96 -9.81
N VAL A 30 -7.85 13.93 -9.59
CA VAL A 30 -8.59 15.01 -8.90
C VAL A 30 -9.49 14.43 -7.83
N VAL A 31 -9.60 15.14 -6.71
CA VAL A 31 -10.62 14.89 -5.67
C VAL A 31 -11.49 16.13 -5.56
N ALA A 32 -12.78 16.00 -5.86
CA ALA A 32 -13.78 17.05 -5.67
C ALA A 32 -14.50 16.84 -4.34
N ALA A 33 -14.31 17.75 -3.40
CA ALA A 33 -14.81 17.63 -2.03
C ALA A 33 -15.41 18.97 -1.55
N MET A 34 -16.22 19.57 -2.41
CA MET A 34 -16.94 20.81 -2.09
C MET A 34 -18.29 20.48 -1.46
N ASP A 35 -18.83 21.40 -0.67
CA ASP A 35 -20.17 21.27 -0.10
C ASP A 35 -21.28 21.33 -1.18
N ASP A 36 -20.98 21.97 -2.31
CA ASP A 36 -21.87 22.06 -3.46
C ASP A 36 -21.72 20.81 -4.37
N LYS A 37 -22.77 19.99 -4.40
CA LYS A 37 -22.83 18.77 -5.21
C LYS A 37 -22.83 19.05 -6.71
N GLU A 38 -23.42 20.15 -7.16
CA GLU A 38 -23.45 20.53 -8.57
C GLU A 38 -22.05 20.93 -9.05
N GLU A 39 -21.29 21.63 -8.23
CA GLU A 39 -19.89 21.95 -8.54
C GLU A 39 -19.01 20.69 -8.55
N ASN A 40 -19.20 19.73 -7.63
CA ASN A 40 -18.51 18.44 -7.69
C ASN A 40 -18.84 17.68 -8.98
N HIS A 41 -20.11 17.65 -9.37
CA HIS A 41 -20.54 17.06 -10.64
C HIS A 41 -19.88 17.75 -11.84
N ARG A 42 -19.87 19.06 -11.87
CA ARG A 42 -19.21 19.85 -12.93
C ARG A 42 -17.73 19.52 -13.05
N VAL A 43 -17.02 19.44 -11.93
CA VAL A 43 -15.61 19.03 -11.90
C VAL A 43 -15.45 17.62 -12.48
N SER A 44 -16.32 16.70 -12.09
CA SER A 44 -16.31 15.32 -12.58
C SER A 44 -16.48 15.24 -14.12
N VAL A 45 -17.42 15.96 -14.68
CA VAL A 45 -17.64 16.04 -16.15
C VAL A 45 -16.39 16.57 -16.85
N LEU A 46 -15.81 17.67 -16.38
CA LEU A 46 -14.61 18.26 -16.95
C LEU A 46 -13.38 17.33 -16.85
N CYS A 47 -13.27 16.55 -15.76
CA CYS A 47 -12.22 15.56 -15.61
C CYS A 47 -12.39 14.40 -16.60
N ARG A 48 -13.62 13.88 -16.76
CA ARG A 48 -13.92 12.82 -17.74
C ARG A 48 -13.57 13.23 -19.17
N GLU A 49 -13.95 14.44 -19.59
CA GLU A 49 -13.60 14.99 -20.91
C GLU A 49 -12.08 15.02 -21.15
N ARG A 50 -11.31 15.29 -20.09
CA ARG A 50 -9.84 15.37 -20.12
C ARG A 50 -9.14 14.06 -19.78
N ARG A 51 -9.89 12.97 -19.55
CA ARG A 51 -9.39 11.66 -19.14
C ARG A 51 -8.57 11.71 -17.84
N ILE A 52 -8.95 12.58 -16.91
CA ILE A 52 -8.34 12.69 -15.58
C ILE A 52 -9.19 11.86 -14.61
N PRO A 53 -8.63 10.86 -13.90
CA PRO A 53 -9.34 10.16 -12.85
C PRO A 53 -9.86 11.15 -11.80
N VAL A 54 -11.12 11.01 -11.41
CA VAL A 54 -11.77 11.89 -10.43
C VAL A 54 -12.49 11.09 -9.36
N ASN A 55 -12.39 11.52 -8.11
CA ASN A 55 -13.24 11.08 -7.01
C ASN A 55 -14.07 12.27 -6.54
N ALA A 56 -15.39 12.19 -6.67
CA ALA A 56 -16.33 13.14 -6.10
C ALA A 56 -16.84 12.60 -4.76
N VAL A 57 -16.52 13.29 -3.69
CA VAL A 57 -16.87 12.83 -2.33
C VAL A 57 -18.38 12.75 -2.18
N ASP A 58 -18.88 11.64 -1.65
CA ASP A 58 -20.30 11.33 -1.44
C ASP A 58 -21.18 11.31 -2.72
N GLN A 59 -20.57 11.20 -3.91
CA GLN A 59 -21.24 11.14 -5.22
C GLN A 59 -20.66 10.02 -6.08
N ILE A 60 -21.05 8.77 -5.82
CA ILE A 60 -20.49 7.58 -6.49
C ILE A 60 -20.62 7.63 -8.02
N GLU A 61 -21.75 8.12 -8.53
CA GLU A 61 -22.02 8.30 -9.96
C GLU A 61 -21.05 9.24 -10.66
N ASP A 62 -20.45 10.15 -9.90
CA ASP A 62 -19.48 11.12 -10.40
C ASP A 62 -18.03 10.67 -10.25
N CYS A 63 -17.82 9.50 -9.62
CA CYS A 63 -16.49 8.97 -9.42
C CYS A 63 -15.96 8.21 -10.64
N GLY A 64 -14.76 8.51 -11.08
CA GLY A 64 -13.96 7.69 -11.98
C GLY A 64 -13.13 6.63 -11.25
N PHE A 65 -12.92 6.81 -9.94
CA PHE A 65 -12.32 5.85 -9.02
C PHE A 65 -12.84 6.07 -7.60
N ILE A 66 -12.71 5.06 -6.76
CA ILE A 66 -13.13 5.11 -5.35
C ILE A 66 -11.93 4.76 -4.48
N PHE A 67 -11.67 5.56 -3.45
CA PHE A 67 -10.65 5.25 -2.46
C PHE A 67 -11.03 3.98 -1.68
N PRO A 68 -10.15 2.97 -1.61
CA PRO A 68 -10.40 1.79 -0.80
C PRO A 68 -10.25 2.13 0.69
N ALA A 69 -10.88 1.35 1.56
CA ALA A 69 -10.45 1.25 2.94
C ALA A 69 -9.07 0.59 2.97
N TYR A 70 -8.13 1.11 3.74
CA TYR A 70 -6.79 0.53 3.77
C TYR A 70 -6.20 0.52 5.18
N VAL A 71 -5.23 -0.35 5.37
CA VAL A 71 -4.32 -0.37 6.50
C VAL A 71 -2.90 -0.39 5.96
N LYS A 72 -2.01 0.35 6.62
CA LYS A 72 -0.61 0.48 6.20
C LYS A 72 0.31 0.24 7.39
N GLN A 73 1.37 -0.55 7.15
CA GLN A 73 2.44 -0.78 8.10
C GLN A 73 3.80 -0.72 7.38
N GLY A 74 4.56 0.35 7.60
CA GLY A 74 5.73 0.65 6.79
C GLY A 74 5.35 0.84 5.31
N GLU A 75 5.95 0.05 4.43
CA GLU A 75 5.62 0.04 2.99
C GLU A 75 4.58 -1.03 2.61
N VAL A 76 4.16 -1.87 3.57
CA VAL A 76 3.12 -2.87 3.33
C VAL A 76 1.75 -2.21 3.41
N VAL A 77 0.93 -2.42 2.39
CA VAL A 77 -0.43 -1.88 2.32
C VAL A 77 -1.41 -3.01 1.98
N ALA A 78 -2.47 -3.12 2.77
CA ALA A 78 -3.65 -3.90 2.43
C ALA A 78 -4.82 -2.95 2.15
N ALA A 79 -5.47 -3.10 1.00
CA ALA A 79 -6.56 -2.23 0.57
C ALA A 79 -7.79 -3.04 0.18
N PHE A 80 -8.98 -2.57 0.59
CA PHE A 80 -10.25 -3.26 0.44
C PHE A 80 -11.28 -2.37 -0.23
N SER A 81 -11.86 -2.86 -1.31
CA SER A 81 -12.91 -2.15 -2.05
C SER A 81 -14.09 -3.09 -2.30
N SER A 82 -15.29 -2.56 -2.20
CA SER A 82 -16.52 -3.23 -2.61
C SER A 82 -17.04 -2.71 -3.96
N GLY A 83 -16.22 -1.98 -4.71
CA GLY A 83 -16.67 -1.32 -5.96
C GLY A 83 -17.74 -0.25 -5.74
N GLY A 84 -17.76 0.39 -4.56
CA GLY A 84 -18.79 1.36 -4.18
C GLY A 84 -20.09 0.75 -3.64
N GLN A 85 -20.23 -0.59 -3.63
CA GLN A 85 -21.48 -1.25 -3.21
C GLN A 85 -21.73 -1.11 -1.70
N SER A 86 -20.70 -1.22 -0.88
CA SER A 86 -20.85 -1.17 0.57
C SER A 86 -19.58 -0.75 1.29
N PRO A 87 -19.48 0.47 1.80
CA PRO A 87 -18.38 0.88 2.67
C PRO A 87 -18.23 -0.03 3.90
N ALA A 88 -19.35 -0.55 4.44
CA ALA A 88 -19.32 -1.44 5.60
C ALA A 88 -18.55 -2.75 5.33
N VAL A 89 -18.68 -3.33 4.14
CA VAL A 89 -17.92 -4.54 3.75
C VAL A 89 -16.42 -4.24 3.69
N ALA A 90 -16.03 -3.12 3.11
CA ALA A 90 -14.62 -2.72 3.04
C ALA A 90 -14.04 -2.47 4.45
N GLN A 91 -14.78 -1.82 5.33
CA GLN A 91 -14.39 -1.59 6.73
C GLN A 91 -14.31 -2.88 7.54
N TYR A 92 -15.27 -3.81 7.34
CA TYR A 92 -15.23 -5.12 7.97
C TYR A 92 -13.94 -5.89 7.60
N LEU A 93 -13.61 -5.95 6.30
CA LEU A 93 -12.40 -6.62 5.82
C LEU A 93 -11.13 -5.94 6.35
N LYS A 94 -11.10 -4.60 6.38
CA LYS A 94 -10.03 -3.84 7.01
C LYS A 94 -9.82 -4.27 8.46
N GLY A 95 -10.88 -4.26 9.27
CA GLY A 95 -10.81 -4.63 10.69
C GLY A 95 -10.38 -6.08 10.93
N ARG A 96 -10.64 -6.99 9.98
CA ARG A 96 -10.17 -8.38 10.05
C ARG A 96 -8.67 -8.54 9.79
N ILE A 97 -8.11 -7.69 8.94
CA ILE A 97 -6.69 -7.77 8.53
C ILE A 97 -5.81 -6.83 9.37
N GLU A 98 -6.36 -5.76 9.91
CA GLU A 98 -5.59 -4.77 10.68
C GLU A 98 -4.75 -5.38 11.83
N PRO A 99 -5.21 -6.39 12.59
CA PRO A 99 -4.38 -7.05 13.61
C PRO A 99 -3.18 -7.83 13.04
N GLU A 100 -3.27 -8.30 11.79
CA GLU A 100 -2.19 -9.03 11.09
C GLU A 100 -1.13 -8.08 10.54
N MET A 101 -1.45 -6.80 10.40
CA MET A 101 -0.55 -5.75 9.88
C MET A 101 0.34 -5.22 11.00
N THR A 102 1.18 -6.09 11.56
CA THR A 102 2.07 -5.78 12.69
C THR A 102 3.30 -4.96 12.26
N GLU A 103 3.94 -4.30 13.22
CA GLU A 103 5.22 -3.61 13.00
C GLU A 103 6.28 -4.58 12.47
N THR A 104 6.34 -5.78 13.05
CA THR A 104 7.23 -6.87 12.59
C THR A 104 7.04 -7.17 11.11
N LEU A 105 5.81 -7.23 10.61
CA LEU A 105 5.55 -7.47 9.18
C LEU A 105 6.12 -6.35 8.30
N GLY A 106 5.96 -5.10 8.73
CA GLY A 106 6.54 -3.94 8.02
C GLY A 106 8.07 -3.98 7.99
N GLU A 107 8.69 -4.31 9.12
CA GLU A 107 10.15 -4.45 9.24
C GLU A 107 10.70 -5.61 8.41
N LEU A 108 10.02 -6.77 8.42
CA LEU A 108 10.36 -7.92 7.58
C LEU A 108 10.27 -7.59 6.09
N ALA A 109 9.25 -6.86 5.67
CA ALA A 109 9.14 -6.40 4.28
C ALA A 109 10.33 -5.50 3.90
N ALA A 110 10.74 -4.61 4.79
CA ALA A 110 11.92 -3.77 4.57
C ALA A 110 13.23 -4.60 4.51
N GLN A 111 13.36 -5.62 5.35
CA GLN A 111 14.51 -6.55 5.34
C GLN A 111 14.56 -7.34 4.04
N LEU A 112 13.44 -7.91 3.59
CA LEU A 112 13.32 -8.62 2.31
C LEU A 112 13.64 -7.70 1.12
N GLY A 113 13.21 -6.45 1.18
CA GLY A 113 13.55 -5.43 0.18
C GLY A 113 15.06 -5.21 0.07
N LYS A 114 15.78 -5.12 1.19
CA LYS A 114 17.24 -4.99 1.23
C LYS A 114 17.98 -6.24 0.71
N ALA A 115 17.44 -7.43 0.99
CA ALA A 115 18.02 -8.70 0.51
C ALA A 115 17.78 -8.94 -0.99
N ARG A 116 16.86 -8.21 -1.62
CA ARG A 116 16.35 -8.48 -2.98
C ARG A 116 17.44 -8.62 -4.04
N GLU A 117 18.45 -7.75 -4.04
CA GLU A 117 19.50 -7.79 -5.08
C GLU A 117 20.42 -9.01 -4.93
N ARG A 118 20.59 -9.53 -3.73
CA ARG A 118 21.34 -10.78 -3.50
C ARG A 118 20.52 -11.98 -3.94
N VAL A 119 19.24 -12.02 -3.52
CA VAL A 119 18.34 -13.14 -3.84
C VAL A 119 18.08 -13.25 -5.34
N LYS A 120 17.96 -12.13 -6.06
CA LYS A 120 17.80 -12.14 -7.53
C LYS A 120 18.91 -12.86 -8.29
N ARG A 121 20.11 -12.95 -7.72
CA ARG A 121 21.27 -13.61 -8.34
C ARG A 121 21.30 -15.13 -8.11
N MET A 122 20.41 -15.65 -7.29
CA MET A 122 20.32 -17.09 -6.99
C MET A 122 19.56 -17.82 -8.09
N GLU A 123 20.04 -19.02 -8.44
CA GLU A 123 19.43 -19.90 -9.42
C GLU A 123 19.26 -21.29 -8.80
N PRO A 124 18.20 -22.02 -9.13
CA PRO A 124 17.07 -21.64 -9.98
C PRO A 124 16.02 -20.75 -9.29
N ALA A 125 14.93 -20.39 -9.99
CA ALA A 125 13.89 -19.48 -9.49
C ALA A 125 13.20 -20.00 -8.20
N GLU A 126 13.08 -21.31 -8.07
CA GLU A 126 12.52 -22.01 -6.90
C GLU A 126 13.33 -21.70 -5.63
N VAL A 127 14.66 -21.64 -5.75
CA VAL A 127 15.55 -21.26 -4.63
C VAL A 127 15.24 -19.84 -4.15
N ARG A 128 15.05 -18.89 -5.07
CA ARG A 128 14.69 -17.52 -4.72
C ARG A 128 13.39 -17.46 -3.93
N LYS A 129 12.39 -18.22 -4.37
CA LYS A 129 11.10 -18.28 -3.69
C LYS A 129 11.27 -18.86 -2.28
N GLY A 130 11.95 -19.98 -2.14
CA GLY A 130 12.21 -20.64 -0.84
C GLY A 130 12.93 -19.72 0.14
N VAL A 131 13.93 -18.96 -0.32
CA VAL A 131 14.65 -17.98 0.51
C VAL A 131 13.71 -16.90 1.06
N TYR A 132 12.85 -16.31 0.23
CA TYR A 132 11.90 -15.31 0.70
C TYR A 132 10.88 -15.89 1.70
N GLU A 133 10.37 -17.08 1.41
CA GLU A 133 9.42 -17.78 2.28
C GLU A 133 10.04 -18.11 3.63
N GLU A 134 11.29 -18.57 3.66
CA GLU A 134 12.00 -18.93 4.89
C GLU A 134 12.33 -17.71 5.74
N ILE A 135 12.81 -16.60 5.14
CA ILE A 135 13.05 -15.36 5.86
C ILE A 135 11.75 -14.85 6.50
N LEU A 136 10.65 -14.87 5.74
CA LEU A 136 9.34 -14.43 6.24
C LEU A 136 8.84 -15.33 7.37
N ARG A 137 8.90 -16.65 7.18
CA ARG A 137 8.45 -17.65 8.16
C ARG A 137 9.20 -17.51 9.49
N ARG A 138 10.55 -17.52 9.47
CA ARG A 138 11.35 -17.38 10.70
C ARG A 138 11.12 -16.03 11.38
N GLY A 139 11.04 -14.95 10.60
CA GLY A 139 10.82 -13.63 11.16
C GLY A 139 9.46 -13.48 11.84
N LEU A 140 8.40 -14.04 11.26
CA LEU A 140 7.07 -14.08 11.87
C LEU A 140 7.05 -14.97 13.13
N GLU A 141 7.71 -16.12 13.10
CA GLU A 141 7.84 -17.02 14.25
C GLU A 141 8.58 -16.37 15.42
N PHE A 142 9.66 -15.64 15.14
CA PHE A 142 10.45 -14.93 16.14
C PHE A 142 9.81 -13.60 16.60
N GLY A 143 8.79 -13.12 15.90
CA GLY A 143 8.16 -11.83 16.17
C GLY A 143 9.09 -10.62 15.95
N ARG A 144 10.14 -10.77 15.12
CA ARG A 144 11.11 -9.73 14.78
C ARG A 144 11.81 -10.01 13.45
N PRO A 145 12.43 -9.01 12.82
CA PRO A 145 13.38 -9.25 11.72
C PRO A 145 14.52 -10.18 12.14
N LEU A 146 15.06 -10.91 11.19
CA LEU A 146 16.22 -11.78 11.42
C LEU A 146 17.48 -10.96 11.71
N SER A 147 18.33 -11.47 12.58
CA SER A 147 19.66 -10.93 12.77
C SER A 147 20.49 -11.05 11.48
N ARG A 148 21.64 -10.39 11.46
CA ARG A 148 22.53 -10.50 10.31
C ARG A 148 23.03 -11.94 10.10
N GLU A 149 23.34 -12.62 11.18
CA GLU A 149 23.82 -14.00 11.18
C GLU A 149 22.74 -14.96 10.67
N GLU A 150 21.52 -14.86 11.21
CA GLU A 150 20.36 -15.66 10.80
C GLU A 150 20.01 -15.45 9.31
N LEU A 151 20.10 -14.20 8.85
CA LEU A 151 19.86 -13.86 7.44
C LEU A 151 20.95 -14.42 6.53
N GLU A 152 22.23 -14.31 6.93
CA GLU A 152 23.35 -14.86 6.16
C GLU A 152 23.28 -16.39 6.05
N GLU A 153 22.88 -17.08 7.12
CA GLU A 153 22.66 -18.54 7.10
C GLU A 153 21.71 -18.95 5.97
N ILE A 154 20.55 -18.30 5.86
CA ILE A 154 19.57 -18.61 4.81
C ILE A 154 20.12 -18.23 3.42
N LEU A 155 20.86 -17.13 3.31
CA LEU A 155 21.35 -16.63 2.03
C LEU A 155 22.55 -17.44 1.50
N ILE A 156 23.29 -18.13 2.36
CA ILE A 156 24.43 -18.98 1.99
C ILE A 156 24.00 -20.43 1.71
N CYS A 157 23.06 -20.96 2.50
CA CYS A 157 22.52 -22.31 2.36
C CYS A 157 21.02 -22.25 2.03
N PRO A 158 20.63 -21.83 0.81
CA PRO A 158 19.24 -21.80 0.41
C PRO A 158 18.70 -23.22 0.21
N GLY A 159 17.86 -23.67 1.13
CA GLY A 159 17.31 -25.02 1.14
C GLY A 159 17.93 -25.87 2.25
N GLY A 160 17.88 -25.36 3.51
CA GLY A 160 18.31 -26.14 4.66
C GLY A 160 17.73 -27.54 4.61
N GLU A 161 18.56 -28.52 4.26
CA GLU A 161 18.25 -29.91 4.43
C GLU A 161 17.89 -30.13 5.90
N GLU A 162 16.70 -30.65 6.15
CA GLU A 162 16.47 -31.43 7.36
C GLU A 162 17.54 -32.52 7.35
N THR A 163 18.63 -32.29 8.05
CA THR A 163 19.58 -33.34 8.36
C THR A 163 18.83 -34.26 9.30
N GLU A 164 18.19 -35.31 8.71
CA GLU A 164 17.84 -36.48 9.47
C GLU A 164 19.13 -36.97 10.15
N ILE A 165 19.24 -36.68 11.43
CA ILE A 165 20.23 -37.37 12.27
C ILE A 165 19.75 -38.80 12.35
N LEU A 166 20.25 -39.64 11.44
CA LEU A 166 20.22 -41.09 11.59
C LEU A 166 21.09 -41.37 12.81
N THR A 167 20.47 -41.54 13.96
CA THR A 167 21.07 -42.21 15.12
C THR A 167 21.01 -43.71 14.85
N ASP A 168 22.19 -44.30 14.54
CA ASP A 168 22.44 -45.71 14.70
C ASP A 168 22.36 -46.16 16.17
#